data_0c63f326af64bb2d73c8aa66d90d87d4
#
_entry.id   0c63f326af64bb2d73c8aa66d90d87d4
#
_cell.length_a   1.000
_cell.length_b   1.000
_cell.length_c   1.000
_cell.angle_alpha   90.00
_cell.angle_beta   90.00
_cell.angle_gamma   90.00
#
_symmetry.space_group_name_H-M   'P 1'
#
loop_
_entity.id
_entity.type
_entity.pdbx_description
1 polymer ?
#
loop_
_entity_poly.entity_id
_entity_poly.type
_entity_poly.pdbx_seq_one_letter_code
_entity_poly.pdbx_strand_id
1 'polypeptide(L)'
;MQKFDMMKNRIYSLFRIFTVLAAALLLASCGGAGKFVYLSDMAPGEKYEVNLESATIIHPNDRLDIKVSCKNPELAVPFNAQVGAYQVSPDGSVKSAGVDVTAGYRVDADGNIVFPVLGKINVGGKTLKEVSETIETMIEEGSYIKSPEVTIEFLNFKYTVLGAVNGKGTYTVDGDKVTIIEAIAKAGDLAKNARLDRVAVIRMVDGKQEIYYNDIRTAEIFKSPTYYLQQNDIVYVEPKYRERNEKAWQTATFIVSLGSLASTIIWALSATGVIGATGN
;
A
#
# COMPACT_ATOMS: atom_id res chain seq x y z
N MET A 1 39.83 53.73 -34.66
CA MET A 1 38.40 53.41 -34.72
C MET A 1 38.08 51.99 -35.19
N GLN A 2 38.63 51.48 -36.28
CA GLN A 2 38.36 50.11 -36.84
C GLN A 2 38.64 48.90 -35.90
N LYS A 3 39.65 49.00 -35.03
CA LYS A 3 40.03 47.90 -34.13
C LYS A 3 38.98 47.67 -33.00
N PHE A 4 38.28 48.73 -32.60
CA PHE A 4 37.29 48.70 -31.54
C PHE A 4 35.97 48.06 -32.03
N ASP A 5 35.59 48.31 -33.30
CA ASP A 5 34.37 47.76 -33.92
C ASP A 5 34.54 46.24 -34.18
N MET A 6 35.75 45.81 -34.57
CA MET A 6 36.05 44.42 -34.78
C MET A 6 36.01 43.60 -33.46
N MET A 7 36.44 44.18 -32.35
CA MET A 7 36.43 43.56 -31.04
C MET A 7 34.99 43.47 -30.49
N LYS A 8 34.18 44.48 -30.72
CA LYS A 8 32.75 44.53 -30.36
C LYS A 8 31.95 43.44 -31.10
N ASN A 9 32.15 43.30 -32.41
CA ASN A 9 31.49 42.25 -33.20
C ASN A 9 31.89 40.82 -32.78
N ARG A 10 33.12 40.56 -32.38
CA ARG A 10 33.56 39.26 -31.85
C ARG A 10 32.92 38.95 -30.50
N ILE A 11 32.77 39.89 -29.62
CA ILE A 11 32.11 39.72 -28.32
C ILE A 11 30.62 39.41 -28.51
N TYR A 12 29.93 40.12 -29.42
CA TYR A 12 28.53 39.83 -29.74
C TYR A 12 28.33 38.44 -30.37
N SER A 13 29.26 38.02 -31.23
CA SER A 13 29.21 36.65 -31.82
C SER A 13 29.41 35.58 -30.78
N LEU A 14 30.37 35.72 -29.88
CA LEU A 14 30.59 34.76 -28.75
C LEU A 14 29.38 34.72 -27.81
N PHE A 15 28.76 35.84 -27.53
CA PHE A 15 27.56 35.91 -26.67
C PHE A 15 26.37 35.22 -27.32
N ARG A 16 26.16 35.37 -28.64
CA ARG A 16 25.11 34.66 -29.40
C ARG A 16 25.33 33.15 -29.38
N ILE A 17 26.56 32.67 -29.55
CA ILE A 17 26.90 31.25 -29.50
C ILE A 17 26.64 30.71 -28.10
N PHE A 18 26.99 31.44 -27.06
CA PHE A 18 26.78 31.06 -25.67
C PHE A 18 25.27 30.97 -25.31
N THR A 19 24.46 31.95 -25.76
CA THR A 19 23.00 31.91 -25.53
C THR A 19 22.32 30.74 -26.27
N VAL A 20 22.72 30.46 -27.51
CA VAL A 20 22.22 29.33 -28.27
C VAL A 20 22.62 28.00 -27.62
N LEU A 21 23.85 27.86 -27.13
CA LEU A 21 24.35 26.69 -26.45
C LEU A 21 23.63 26.49 -25.11
N ALA A 22 23.39 27.53 -24.33
CA ALA A 22 22.64 27.50 -23.08
C ALA A 22 21.17 27.11 -23.32
N ALA A 23 20.53 27.64 -24.37
CA ALA A 23 19.18 27.25 -24.77
C ALA A 23 19.10 25.78 -25.20
N ALA A 24 20.09 25.27 -25.94
CA ALA A 24 20.18 23.89 -26.37
C ALA A 24 20.35 22.94 -25.16
N LEU A 25 21.14 23.32 -24.16
CA LEU A 25 21.32 22.57 -22.90
C LEU A 25 20.03 22.53 -22.07
N LEU A 26 19.23 23.59 -22.07
CA LEU A 26 17.94 23.62 -21.37
C LEU A 26 16.89 22.73 -22.05
N LEU A 27 16.93 22.59 -23.38
CA LEU A 27 16.03 21.72 -24.14
C LEU A 27 16.40 20.23 -24.01
N ALA A 28 17.67 19.90 -23.74
CA ALA A 28 18.15 18.55 -23.51
C ALA A 28 17.81 18.01 -22.10
N SER A 29 17.32 18.87 -21.20
CA SER A 29 17.00 18.52 -19.79
C SER A 29 15.62 17.86 -19.61
N CYS A 30 14.88 17.51 -20.66
CA CYS A 30 13.70 16.66 -20.56
C CYS A 30 14.13 15.22 -20.23
N GLY A 31 14.46 14.97 -18.97
CA GLY A 31 14.58 13.64 -18.42
C GLY A 31 13.22 12.96 -18.50
N GLY A 32 13.10 11.93 -19.34
CA GLY A 32 11.89 11.13 -19.48
C GLY A 32 11.43 10.65 -18.11
N ALA A 33 10.18 10.92 -17.74
CA ALA A 33 9.54 10.32 -16.59
C ALA A 33 9.58 8.81 -16.79
N GLY A 34 10.41 8.11 -16.02
CA GLY A 34 10.50 6.66 -16.07
C GLY A 34 9.12 6.09 -15.76
N LYS A 35 8.53 5.40 -16.73
CA LYS A 35 7.29 4.67 -16.50
C LYS A 35 7.61 3.50 -15.57
N PHE A 36 6.83 3.35 -14.50
CA PHE A 36 6.84 2.13 -13.71
C PHE A 36 6.23 1.02 -14.56
N VAL A 37 6.94 -0.10 -14.66
CA VAL A 37 6.42 -1.29 -15.36
C VAL A 37 6.38 -2.40 -14.32
N TYR A 38 5.17 -2.81 -13.97
CA TYR A 38 4.91 -3.99 -13.15
C TYR A 38 4.95 -5.22 -14.04
N LEU A 39 5.42 -6.35 -13.51
CA LEU A 39 5.32 -7.66 -14.15
C LEU A 39 5.79 -7.64 -15.62
N SER A 40 6.94 -6.97 -15.85
CA SER A 40 7.44 -6.70 -17.20
C SER A 40 7.92 -7.93 -17.98
N ASP A 41 8.09 -9.04 -17.30
CA ASP A 41 8.52 -10.34 -17.83
C ASP A 41 7.36 -11.29 -18.16
N MET A 42 6.11 -10.87 -17.93
CA MET A 42 4.95 -11.69 -18.23
C MET A 42 4.62 -11.68 -19.73
N ALA A 43 4.39 -12.87 -20.28
CA ALA A 43 3.97 -13.04 -21.68
C ALA A 43 2.46 -13.33 -21.77
N PRO A 44 1.77 -12.80 -22.81
CA PRO A 44 0.36 -13.09 -23.02
C PRO A 44 0.08 -14.57 -23.19
N GLY A 45 -0.87 -15.11 -22.45
CA GLY A 45 -1.30 -16.51 -22.53
C GLY A 45 -0.48 -17.49 -21.71
N GLU A 46 0.61 -17.08 -21.09
CA GLU A 46 1.35 -17.90 -20.13
C GLU A 46 0.61 -17.99 -18.78
N LYS A 47 0.80 -19.14 -18.09
CA LYS A 47 0.26 -19.38 -16.76
C LYS A 47 1.40 -19.33 -15.75
N TYR A 48 1.22 -18.57 -14.69
CA TYR A 48 2.18 -18.41 -13.61
C TYR A 48 1.63 -19.06 -12.35
N GLU A 49 2.47 -19.83 -11.68
CA GLU A 49 2.12 -20.44 -10.39
C GLU A 49 2.09 -19.36 -9.30
N VAL A 50 1.02 -19.38 -8.51
CA VAL A 50 0.86 -18.50 -7.35
C VAL A 50 1.04 -19.32 -6.09
N ASN A 51 1.82 -18.81 -5.15
CA ASN A 51 1.98 -19.41 -3.85
C ASN A 51 0.69 -19.30 -3.02
N LEU A 52 -0.13 -20.35 -3.06
CA LEU A 52 -1.39 -20.44 -2.30
C LEU A 52 -1.17 -20.74 -0.82
N GLU A 53 0.02 -21.25 -0.44
CA GLU A 53 0.37 -21.51 0.97
C GLU A 53 0.56 -20.22 1.78
N SER A 54 0.67 -19.08 1.10
CA SER A 54 0.64 -17.76 1.73
C SER A 54 -0.77 -17.29 2.12
N ALA A 55 -1.75 -18.23 2.18
CA ALA A 55 -3.10 -17.91 2.64
C ALA A 55 -3.07 -17.25 4.02
N THR A 56 -3.95 -16.27 4.21
CA THR A 56 -4.05 -15.53 5.47
C THR A 56 -4.37 -16.50 6.61
N ILE A 57 -3.52 -16.52 7.63
CA ILE A 57 -3.72 -17.32 8.86
C ILE A 57 -4.28 -16.44 9.97
N ILE A 58 -5.01 -17.09 10.87
CA ILE A 58 -5.63 -16.41 12.02
C ILE A 58 -4.59 -16.22 13.14
N HIS A 59 -4.53 -15.01 13.68
CA HIS A 59 -3.64 -14.66 14.79
C HIS A 59 -4.42 -14.25 16.06
N PRO A 60 -3.77 -14.28 17.23
CA PRO A 60 -4.34 -13.70 18.45
C PRO A 60 -4.75 -12.22 18.24
N ASN A 61 -5.90 -11.85 18.81
CA ASN A 61 -6.60 -10.56 18.67
C ASN A 61 -7.30 -10.33 17.33
N ASP A 62 -7.29 -11.27 16.39
CA ASP A 62 -8.15 -11.19 15.23
C ASP A 62 -9.62 -11.27 15.65
N ARG A 63 -10.47 -10.67 14.82
CA ARG A 63 -11.92 -10.72 14.99
C ARG A 63 -12.52 -11.38 13.77
N LEU A 64 -13.28 -12.42 14.02
CA LEU A 64 -13.91 -13.25 13.01
C LEU A 64 -15.43 -13.08 13.04
N ASP A 65 -16.04 -12.88 11.89
CA ASP A 65 -17.47 -13.08 11.68
C ASP A 65 -17.67 -14.53 11.25
N ILE A 66 -18.42 -15.32 12.01
CA ILE A 66 -18.68 -16.73 11.74
C ILE A 66 -20.16 -16.91 11.64
N LYS A 67 -20.64 -17.37 10.48
CA LYS A 67 -22.04 -17.66 10.20
C LYS A 67 -22.24 -19.10 9.83
N VAL A 68 -23.18 -19.74 10.52
CA VAL A 68 -23.63 -21.10 10.21
C VAL A 68 -24.93 -21.00 9.42
N SER A 69 -25.01 -21.70 8.30
CA SER A 69 -26.22 -21.85 7.51
C SER A 69 -26.52 -23.33 7.26
N CYS A 70 -27.79 -23.66 7.00
CA CYS A 70 -28.24 -24.99 6.63
C CYS A 70 -29.62 -24.95 5.98
N LYS A 71 -30.09 -26.10 5.46
CA LYS A 71 -31.39 -26.20 4.79
C LYS A 71 -32.59 -25.80 5.67
N ASN A 72 -32.49 -26.01 7.00
CA ASN A 72 -33.49 -25.57 7.98
C ASN A 72 -32.88 -24.43 8.84
N PRO A 73 -33.13 -23.16 8.53
CA PRO A 73 -32.48 -22.03 9.20
C PRO A 73 -32.69 -22.00 10.72
N GLU A 74 -33.79 -22.55 11.23
CA GLU A 74 -34.09 -22.59 12.67
C GLU A 74 -33.02 -23.37 13.46
N LEU A 75 -32.44 -24.42 12.87
CA LEU A 75 -31.38 -25.22 13.49
C LEU A 75 -30.05 -24.46 13.60
N ALA A 76 -29.83 -23.45 12.75
CA ALA A 76 -28.61 -22.64 12.77
C ALA A 76 -28.67 -21.51 13.82
N VAL A 77 -29.85 -21.10 14.27
CA VAL A 77 -30.03 -20.00 15.23
C VAL A 77 -29.17 -20.13 16.49
N PRO A 78 -29.09 -21.29 17.17
CA PRO A 78 -28.26 -21.41 18.36
C PRO A 78 -26.76 -21.19 18.12
N PHE A 79 -26.25 -21.49 16.92
CA PHE A 79 -24.85 -21.32 16.54
C PHE A 79 -24.51 -19.89 16.14
N ASN A 80 -25.49 -19.14 15.66
CA ASN A 80 -25.35 -17.73 15.29
C ASN A 80 -25.63 -16.77 16.45
N ALA A 81 -26.08 -17.28 17.59
CA ALA A 81 -26.30 -16.50 18.79
C ALA A 81 -24.95 -16.23 19.45
N GLN A 82 -24.48 -14.97 19.41
CA GLN A 82 -23.23 -14.60 20.07
C GLN A 82 -23.30 -14.85 21.60
N VAL A 83 -22.24 -15.40 22.16
CA VAL A 83 -22.12 -15.64 23.60
C VAL A 83 -22.32 -14.34 24.37
N GLY A 84 -23.31 -14.28 25.24
CA GLY A 84 -23.68 -13.10 26.01
C GLY A 84 -24.74 -12.21 25.36
N ALA A 85 -25.23 -12.54 24.14
CA ALA A 85 -26.30 -11.81 23.49
C ALA A 85 -27.67 -11.88 24.23
N TYR A 86 -27.82 -12.85 25.13
CA TYR A 86 -29.04 -13.06 25.88
C TYR A 86 -28.78 -13.09 27.39
N GLN A 87 -29.56 -12.32 28.13
CA GLN A 87 -29.64 -12.40 29.59
C GLN A 87 -30.96 -13.08 29.96
N VAL A 88 -30.86 -14.12 30.78
CA VAL A 88 -32.03 -14.75 31.37
C VAL A 88 -32.35 -14.03 32.65
N SER A 89 -33.50 -13.35 32.70
CA SER A 89 -34.00 -12.69 33.91
C SER A 89 -34.45 -13.76 34.94
N PRO A 90 -34.51 -13.43 36.26
CA PRO A 90 -34.95 -14.40 37.28
C PRO A 90 -36.38 -14.93 37.09
N ASP A 91 -37.19 -14.25 36.28
CA ASP A 91 -38.55 -14.64 35.88
C ASP A 91 -38.56 -15.63 34.69
N GLY A 92 -37.39 -16.07 34.20
CA GLY A 92 -37.29 -16.94 33.04
C GLY A 92 -37.40 -16.25 31.71
N SER A 93 -37.59 -14.93 31.65
CA SER A 93 -37.63 -14.19 30.39
C SER A 93 -36.21 -14.02 29.82
N VAL A 94 -36.09 -14.26 28.52
CA VAL A 94 -34.83 -14.05 27.78
C VAL A 94 -34.86 -12.67 27.14
N LYS A 95 -33.97 -11.78 27.59
CA LYS A 95 -33.80 -10.45 27.00
C LYS A 95 -32.51 -10.40 26.19
N SER A 96 -32.55 -9.72 25.06
CA SER A 96 -31.29 -9.39 24.33
C SER A 96 -30.46 -8.48 25.24
N ALA A 97 -29.20 -8.85 25.48
CA ALA A 97 -28.28 -8.11 26.34
C ALA A 97 -27.77 -6.82 25.73
N GLY A 98 -28.26 -6.43 24.54
CA GLY A 98 -27.73 -5.25 23.82
C GLY A 98 -26.27 -5.38 23.43
N VAL A 99 -25.75 -6.61 23.38
CA VAL A 99 -24.39 -6.87 22.88
C VAL A 99 -24.37 -6.51 21.41
N ASP A 100 -23.39 -5.72 21.03
CA ASP A 100 -23.17 -5.33 19.64
C ASP A 100 -22.90 -6.59 18.80
N VAL A 101 -23.92 -7.05 18.07
CA VAL A 101 -23.89 -8.28 17.24
C VAL A 101 -22.81 -8.16 16.16
N THR A 102 -22.32 -6.94 15.88
CA THR A 102 -21.24 -6.66 14.92
C THR A 102 -19.85 -6.94 15.50
N ALA A 103 -19.75 -7.29 16.79
CA ALA A 103 -18.47 -7.45 17.48
C ALA A 103 -17.66 -8.68 17.00
N GLY A 104 -18.31 -9.70 16.43
CA GLY A 104 -17.66 -10.96 16.00
C GLY A 104 -16.97 -11.72 17.13
N TYR A 105 -16.29 -12.81 16.77
CA TYR A 105 -15.53 -13.64 17.71
C TYR A 105 -14.10 -13.14 17.80
N ARG A 106 -13.66 -12.76 19.01
CA ARG A 106 -12.27 -12.36 19.23
C ARG A 106 -11.42 -13.59 19.55
N VAL A 107 -10.31 -13.73 18.83
CA VAL A 107 -9.29 -14.76 19.10
C VAL A 107 -8.49 -14.37 20.34
N ASP A 108 -8.44 -15.26 21.34
CA ASP A 108 -7.69 -15.05 22.60
C ASP A 108 -6.16 -15.18 22.39
N ALA A 109 -5.39 -14.95 23.45
CA ALA A 109 -3.92 -15.02 23.39
C ALA A 109 -3.40 -16.45 23.09
N ASP A 110 -4.19 -17.48 23.41
CA ASP A 110 -3.87 -18.88 23.15
C ASP A 110 -4.36 -19.35 21.77
N GLY A 111 -4.91 -18.46 20.95
CA GLY A 111 -5.43 -18.77 19.61
C GLY A 111 -6.81 -19.42 19.61
N ASN A 112 -7.65 -19.23 20.65
CA ASN A 112 -8.97 -19.84 20.70
C ASN A 112 -10.08 -18.80 20.60
N ILE A 113 -11.25 -19.26 20.17
CA ILE A 113 -12.53 -18.56 20.27
C ILE A 113 -13.49 -19.32 21.17
N VAL A 114 -14.47 -18.65 21.74
CA VAL A 114 -15.62 -19.30 22.42
C VAL A 114 -16.80 -19.25 21.46
N PHE A 115 -17.17 -20.42 20.93
CA PHE A 115 -18.24 -20.54 19.95
C PHE A 115 -19.51 -21.12 20.58
N PRO A 116 -20.70 -20.60 20.26
CA PRO A 116 -21.95 -21.11 20.85
C PRO A 116 -22.11 -22.62 20.63
N VAL A 117 -22.70 -23.28 21.60
CA VAL A 117 -22.97 -24.73 21.60
C VAL A 117 -21.67 -25.58 21.62
N LEU A 118 -20.65 -25.25 20.82
CA LEU A 118 -19.43 -26.06 20.67
C LEU A 118 -18.36 -25.72 21.72
N GLY A 119 -18.47 -24.55 22.41
CA GLY A 119 -17.52 -24.14 23.43
C GLY A 119 -16.22 -23.58 22.89
N LYS A 120 -15.07 -23.92 23.48
CA LYS A 120 -13.75 -23.39 23.13
C LYS A 120 -13.18 -24.14 21.92
N ILE A 121 -12.84 -23.39 20.85
CA ILE A 121 -12.29 -23.92 19.59
C ILE A 121 -10.94 -23.27 19.33
N ASN A 122 -9.91 -24.05 19.04
CA ASN A 122 -8.61 -23.55 18.63
C ASN A 122 -8.61 -23.18 17.13
N VAL A 123 -8.36 -21.89 16.84
CA VAL A 123 -8.36 -21.32 15.48
C VAL A 123 -7.02 -20.68 15.12
N GLY A 124 -6.16 -20.39 16.09
CA GLY A 124 -4.88 -19.75 15.86
C GLY A 124 -3.95 -20.56 14.99
N GLY A 125 -3.25 -19.90 14.05
CA GLY A 125 -2.34 -20.55 13.10
C GLY A 125 -3.03 -21.30 11.96
N LYS A 126 -4.36 -21.34 11.93
CA LYS A 126 -5.16 -21.98 10.87
C LYS A 126 -5.67 -20.94 9.87
N THR A 127 -5.98 -21.40 8.67
CA THR A 127 -6.69 -20.61 7.67
C THR A 127 -8.18 -20.54 7.98
N LEU A 128 -8.91 -19.57 7.43
CA LEU A 128 -10.37 -19.48 7.58
C LEU A 128 -11.06 -20.76 7.09
N LYS A 129 -10.54 -21.37 6.01
CA LYS A 129 -11.07 -22.61 5.45
C LYS A 129 -10.92 -23.79 6.41
N GLU A 130 -9.75 -23.99 6.99
CA GLU A 130 -9.53 -25.08 7.97
C GLU A 130 -10.42 -24.93 9.20
N VAL A 131 -10.67 -23.70 9.63
CA VAL A 131 -11.56 -23.43 10.76
C VAL A 131 -13.02 -23.68 10.38
N SER A 132 -13.46 -23.28 9.17
CA SER A 132 -14.84 -23.57 8.74
C SER A 132 -15.10 -25.07 8.65
N GLU A 133 -14.18 -25.83 8.03
CA GLU A 133 -14.25 -27.29 7.96
C GLU A 133 -14.24 -27.95 9.36
N THR A 134 -13.44 -27.40 10.29
CA THR A 134 -13.42 -27.87 11.69
C THR A 134 -14.76 -27.67 12.36
N ILE A 135 -15.36 -26.48 12.25
CA ILE A 135 -16.66 -26.17 12.86
C ILE A 135 -17.78 -27.00 12.21
N GLU A 136 -17.78 -27.15 10.90
CA GLU A 136 -18.74 -28.02 10.17
C GLU A 136 -18.68 -29.45 10.70
N THR A 137 -17.47 -30.04 10.81
CA THR A 137 -17.25 -31.36 11.34
C THR A 137 -17.78 -31.50 12.78
N MET A 138 -17.47 -30.54 13.65
CA MET A 138 -17.94 -30.57 15.06
C MET A 138 -19.48 -30.47 15.16
N ILE A 139 -20.15 -29.72 14.28
CA ILE A 139 -21.60 -29.61 14.22
C ILE A 139 -22.23 -30.93 13.75
N GLU A 140 -21.63 -31.60 12.73
CA GLU A 140 -22.11 -32.86 12.20
C GLU A 140 -21.91 -34.02 13.20
N GLU A 141 -20.70 -34.15 13.78
CA GLU A 141 -20.38 -35.19 14.79
C GLU A 141 -21.25 -35.05 16.04
N GLY A 142 -21.57 -33.83 16.45
CA GLY A 142 -22.52 -33.53 17.52
C GLY A 142 -23.97 -33.86 17.16
N SER A 143 -24.25 -34.29 15.93
CA SER A 143 -25.62 -34.55 15.41
C SER A 143 -26.57 -33.37 15.53
N TYR A 144 -26.04 -32.11 15.54
CA TYR A 144 -26.84 -30.92 15.66
C TYR A 144 -27.51 -30.56 14.34
N ILE A 145 -26.72 -30.51 13.25
CA ILE A 145 -27.19 -30.18 11.91
C ILE A 145 -26.55 -31.16 10.92
N LYS A 146 -27.37 -31.62 9.98
CA LYS A 146 -26.86 -32.40 8.85
C LYS A 146 -26.45 -31.48 7.71
N SER A 147 -25.19 -31.58 7.28
CA SER A 147 -24.57 -30.76 6.22
C SER A 147 -24.72 -29.23 6.53
N PRO A 148 -24.11 -28.74 7.59
CA PRO A 148 -23.99 -27.31 7.84
C PRO A 148 -23.03 -26.66 6.82
N GLU A 149 -23.22 -25.38 6.56
CA GLU A 149 -22.29 -24.56 5.79
C GLU A 149 -21.80 -23.43 6.71
N VAL A 150 -20.49 -23.31 6.89
CA VAL A 150 -19.88 -22.32 7.77
C VAL A 150 -19.08 -21.31 6.93
N THR A 151 -19.49 -20.06 6.99
CA THR A 151 -18.77 -18.94 6.37
C THR A 151 -18.03 -18.16 7.44
N ILE A 152 -16.76 -17.87 7.19
CA ILE A 152 -15.90 -17.11 8.12
C ILE A 152 -15.24 -15.94 7.38
N GLU A 153 -15.29 -14.74 7.96
CA GLU A 153 -14.64 -13.55 7.43
C GLU A 153 -13.88 -12.81 8.53
N PHE A 154 -12.80 -12.11 8.17
CA PHE A 154 -12.14 -11.20 9.10
C PHE A 154 -12.92 -9.89 9.23
N LEU A 155 -13.19 -9.44 10.46
CA LEU A 155 -13.82 -8.13 10.72
C LEU A 155 -12.81 -6.98 10.86
N ASN A 156 -11.56 -7.28 11.14
CA ASN A 156 -10.54 -6.26 11.42
C ASN A 156 -9.29 -6.42 10.57
N PHE A 157 -9.39 -7.07 9.41
CA PHE A 157 -8.24 -7.23 8.53
C PHE A 157 -7.75 -5.86 8.05
N LYS A 158 -6.50 -5.57 8.38
CA LYS A 158 -5.82 -4.32 7.99
C LYS A 158 -4.35 -4.55 7.72
N TYR A 159 -3.79 -3.73 6.87
CA TYR A 159 -2.36 -3.63 6.60
C TYR A 159 -1.96 -2.17 6.54
N THR A 160 -0.66 -1.89 6.63
CA THR A 160 -0.14 -0.52 6.60
C THR A 160 0.81 -0.36 5.41
N VAL A 161 0.65 0.72 4.64
CA VAL A 161 1.55 1.05 3.51
C VAL A 161 2.34 2.31 3.83
N LEU A 162 3.67 2.22 3.71
CA LEU A 162 4.60 3.31 4.01
C LEU A 162 5.65 3.46 2.89
N GLY A 163 6.42 4.54 2.96
CA GLY A 163 7.55 4.80 2.06
C GLY A 163 7.16 5.57 0.81
N ALA A 164 7.66 5.15 -0.35
CA ALA A 164 7.49 5.84 -1.62
C ALA A 164 6.19 5.44 -2.33
N VAL A 165 5.05 5.74 -1.70
CA VAL A 165 3.69 5.62 -2.24
C VAL A 165 2.98 6.97 -2.14
N ASN A 166 1.93 7.18 -2.95
CA ASN A 166 1.19 8.44 -2.96
C ASN A 166 0.27 8.58 -1.73
N GLY A 167 -0.33 7.49 -1.24
CA GLY A 167 -1.17 7.44 -0.03
C GLY A 167 -0.54 6.54 1.03
N LYS A 168 0.11 7.14 2.04
CA LYS A 168 0.64 6.42 3.19
C LYS A 168 -0.45 6.27 4.23
N GLY A 169 -0.59 5.09 4.84
CA GLY A 169 -1.61 4.87 5.86
C GLY A 169 -1.90 3.41 6.14
N THR A 170 -2.86 3.20 7.04
CA THR A 170 -3.41 1.87 7.32
C THR A 170 -4.72 1.71 6.56
N TYR A 171 -4.86 0.59 5.89
CA TYR A 171 -6.00 0.25 5.05
C TYR A 171 -6.69 -0.99 5.57
N THR A 172 -8.01 -0.98 5.57
CA THR A 172 -8.84 -2.16 5.86
C THR A 172 -9.09 -2.96 4.60
N VAL A 173 -9.21 -4.26 4.76
CA VAL A 173 -9.55 -5.20 3.70
C VAL A 173 -11.00 -5.65 3.89
N ASP A 174 -11.78 -5.56 2.83
CA ASP A 174 -13.12 -6.14 2.78
C ASP A 174 -12.97 -7.54 2.17
N GLY A 175 -13.02 -8.57 3.01
CA GLY A 175 -12.80 -9.96 2.62
C GLY A 175 -11.61 -10.61 3.33
N ASP A 176 -11.15 -11.73 2.79
CA ASP A 176 -10.17 -12.63 3.39
C ASP A 176 -8.76 -12.54 2.79
N LYS A 177 -8.61 -11.82 1.67
CA LYS A 177 -7.35 -11.76 0.91
C LYS A 177 -7.09 -10.39 0.34
N VAL A 178 -5.83 -10.01 0.32
CA VAL A 178 -5.31 -8.86 -0.42
C VAL A 178 -3.88 -9.14 -0.85
N THR A 179 -3.56 -8.84 -2.10
CA THR A 179 -2.20 -8.99 -2.62
C THR A 179 -1.37 -7.74 -2.35
N ILE A 180 -0.05 -7.88 -2.35
CA ILE A 180 0.87 -6.74 -2.24
C ILE A 180 0.65 -5.69 -3.34
N ILE A 181 0.26 -6.14 -4.55
CA ILE A 181 -0.02 -5.26 -5.69
C ILE A 181 -1.31 -4.46 -5.44
N GLU A 182 -2.39 -5.12 -4.98
CA GLU A 182 -3.64 -4.44 -4.61
C GLU A 182 -3.44 -3.46 -3.46
N ALA A 183 -2.60 -3.81 -2.48
CA ALA A 183 -2.27 -2.93 -1.37
C ALA A 183 -1.59 -1.64 -1.85
N ILE A 184 -0.64 -1.75 -2.79
CA ILE A 184 0.03 -0.60 -3.41
C ILE A 184 -0.96 0.22 -4.23
N ALA A 185 -1.83 -0.44 -5.01
CA ALA A 185 -2.87 0.24 -5.80
C ALA A 185 -3.85 1.00 -4.90
N LYS A 186 -4.31 0.39 -3.79
CA LYS A 186 -5.19 1.04 -2.80
C LYS A 186 -4.50 2.23 -2.10
N ALA A 187 -3.17 2.20 -1.99
CA ALA A 187 -2.35 3.32 -1.50
C ALA A 187 -2.08 4.40 -2.59
N GLY A 188 -2.85 4.42 -3.67
CA GLY A 188 -2.74 5.44 -4.73
C GLY A 188 -1.52 5.27 -5.62
N ASP A 189 -1.00 4.05 -5.71
CA ASP A 189 0.15 3.66 -6.51
C ASP A 189 1.49 4.21 -6.00
N LEU A 190 2.56 3.85 -6.69
CA LEU A 190 3.93 4.21 -6.34
C LEU A 190 4.23 5.69 -6.59
N ALA A 191 4.99 6.30 -5.71
CA ALA A 191 5.57 7.62 -5.94
C ALA A 191 6.70 7.55 -7.00
N LYS A 192 6.96 8.65 -7.70
CA LYS A 192 7.94 8.74 -8.80
C LYS A 192 9.34 8.23 -8.44
N ASN A 193 9.70 8.28 -7.17
CA ASN A 193 10.99 7.85 -6.65
C ASN A 193 10.97 6.45 -6.02
N ALA A 194 9.93 5.64 -6.24
CA ALA A 194 9.81 4.30 -5.69
C ALA A 194 10.80 3.31 -6.31
N ARG A 195 11.30 2.39 -5.48
CA ARG A 195 12.06 1.21 -5.89
C ARG A 195 11.11 0.02 -6.02
N LEU A 196 10.90 -0.43 -7.26
CA LEU A 196 10.05 -1.59 -7.54
C LEU A 196 10.73 -2.92 -7.24
N ASP A 197 12.07 -2.91 -7.23
CA ASP A 197 12.92 -4.07 -6.96
C ASP A 197 13.10 -4.34 -5.46
N ARG A 198 12.61 -3.46 -4.58
CA ARG A 198 12.74 -3.58 -3.13
C ARG A 198 11.50 -3.07 -2.40
N VAL A 199 10.41 -3.78 -2.59
CA VAL A 199 9.21 -3.62 -1.77
C VAL A 199 9.31 -4.59 -0.60
N ALA A 200 9.48 -4.06 0.61
CA ALA A 200 9.58 -4.85 1.81
C ALA A 200 8.18 -5.11 2.40
N VAL A 201 7.92 -6.34 2.79
CA VAL A 201 6.81 -6.68 3.68
C VAL A 201 7.41 -7.06 5.03
N ILE A 202 6.98 -6.38 6.08
CA ILE A 202 7.39 -6.63 7.45
C ILE A 202 6.22 -7.34 8.13
N ARG A 203 6.45 -8.56 8.56
CA ARG A 203 5.45 -9.48 9.13
C ARG A 203 5.87 -9.96 10.51
N MET A 204 4.91 -10.15 11.39
CA MET A 204 5.14 -10.80 12.67
C MET A 204 5.06 -12.32 12.49
N VAL A 205 6.18 -13.02 12.75
CA VAL A 205 6.27 -14.48 12.72
C VAL A 205 6.82 -14.95 14.08
N ASP A 206 6.13 -15.81 14.77
CA ASP A 206 6.54 -16.35 16.08
C ASP A 206 6.99 -15.30 17.10
N GLY A 207 6.27 -14.18 17.13
CA GLY A 207 6.56 -13.06 18.05
C GLY A 207 7.78 -12.19 17.65
N LYS A 208 8.35 -12.40 16.46
CA LYS A 208 9.48 -11.63 15.91
C LYS A 208 9.09 -10.96 14.61
N GLN A 209 9.69 -9.80 14.33
CA GLN A 209 9.51 -9.12 13.05
C GLN A 209 10.45 -9.71 12.01
N GLU A 210 9.90 -10.16 10.89
CA GLU A 210 10.65 -10.61 9.72
C GLU A 210 10.42 -9.66 8.55
N ILE A 211 11.45 -9.49 7.70
CA ILE A 211 11.40 -8.61 6.53
C ILE A 211 11.59 -9.44 5.27
N TYR A 212 10.63 -9.37 4.37
CA TYR A 212 10.65 -10.02 3.07
C TYR A 212 10.76 -8.96 1.97
N TYR A 213 11.78 -9.06 1.13
CA TYR A 213 11.94 -8.16 -0.01
C TYR A 213 11.32 -8.78 -1.26
N ASN A 214 10.53 -7.99 -1.96
CA ASN A 214 9.82 -8.38 -3.16
C ASN A 214 10.22 -7.48 -4.33
N ASP A 215 10.40 -8.10 -5.50
CA ASP A 215 10.54 -7.39 -6.78
C ASP A 215 9.22 -7.48 -7.53
N ILE A 216 8.50 -6.36 -7.59
CA ILE A 216 7.17 -6.30 -8.24
C ILE A 216 7.26 -6.04 -9.75
N ARG A 217 8.48 -6.00 -10.32
CA ARG A 217 8.70 -5.88 -11.76
C ARG A 217 8.59 -7.22 -12.48
N THR A 218 8.68 -8.33 -11.75
CA THR A 218 8.76 -9.68 -12.30
C THR A 218 7.67 -10.59 -11.74
N ALA A 219 7.32 -11.63 -12.50
CA ALA A 219 6.35 -12.64 -12.12
C ALA A 219 6.79 -13.49 -10.90
N GLU A 220 8.06 -13.43 -10.50
CA GLU A 220 8.54 -14.10 -9.29
C GLU A 220 7.81 -13.63 -8.03
N ILE A 221 7.19 -12.46 -8.05
CA ILE A 221 6.35 -11.97 -6.96
C ILE A 221 5.23 -12.96 -6.59
N PHE A 222 4.68 -13.69 -7.57
CA PHE A 222 3.61 -14.66 -7.34
C PHE A 222 4.05 -15.84 -6.47
N LYS A 223 5.34 -16.16 -6.45
CA LYS A 223 5.92 -17.23 -5.61
C LYS A 223 6.33 -16.74 -4.22
N SER A 224 6.27 -15.43 -3.98
CA SER A 224 6.65 -14.85 -2.69
C SER A 224 5.74 -15.34 -1.57
N PRO A 225 6.27 -15.66 -0.37
CA PRO A 225 5.46 -15.97 0.81
C PRO A 225 4.66 -14.74 1.31
N THR A 226 4.94 -13.56 0.78
CA THR A 226 4.25 -12.32 1.12
C THR A 226 3.46 -11.74 -0.06
N TYR A 227 3.20 -12.54 -1.11
CA TYR A 227 2.33 -12.13 -2.21
C TYR A 227 0.93 -11.79 -1.69
N TYR A 228 0.34 -12.68 -0.87
CA TYR A 228 -0.82 -12.36 -0.05
C TYR A 228 -0.38 -11.78 1.29
N LEU A 229 -0.93 -10.62 1.61
CA LEU A 229 -0.67 -9.97 2.88
C LEU A 229 -1.44 -10.67 4.00
N GLN A 230 -0.88 -10.61 5.20
CA GLN A 230 -1.52 -11.05 6.43
C GLN A 230 -1.95 -9.85 7.29
N GLN A 231 -2.74 -10.14 8.32
CA GLN A 231 -3.20 -9.15 9.29
C GLN A 231 -2.02 -8.41 9.94
N ASN A 232 -2.06 -7.08 9.93
CA ASN A 232 -1.06 -6.16 10.46
C ASN A 232 0.29 -6.14 9.70
N ASP A 233 0.39 -6.72 8.50
CA ASP A 233 1.57 -6.55 7.65
C ASP A 233 1.85 -5.07 7.39
N ILE A 234 3.14 -4.74 7.30
CA ILE A 234 3.59 -3.43 6.87
C ILE A 234 4.28 -3.57 5.51
N VAL A 235 3.69 -2.95 4.50
CA VAL A 235 4.28 -2.84 3.15
C VAL A 235 5.09 -1.55 3.11
N TYR A 236 6.40 -1.67 2.99
CA TYR A 236 7.30 -0.53 2.89
C TYR A 236 7.95 -0.47 1.51
N VAL A 237 7.62 0.56 0.76
CA VAL A 237 8.21 0.84 -0.54
C VAL A 237 9.44 1.72 -0.36
N GLU A 238 10.62 1.17 -0.64
CA GLU A 238 11.88 1.89 -0.50
C GLU A 238 11.99 3.01 -1.56
N PRO A 239 12.36 4.26 -1.20
CA PRO A 239 12.64 5.29 -2.17
C PRO A 239 14.02 5.11 -2.83
N LYS A 240 14.15 5.44 -4.12
CA LYS A 240 15.44 5.41 -4.87
C LYS A 240 16.48 6.34 -4.28
N TYR A 241 16.02 7.46 -3.74
CA TYR A 241 16.85 8.46 -3.08
C TYR A 241 16.04 9.13 -1.98
N ARG A 242 16.75 9.57 -0.95
CA ARG A 242 16.15 10.40 0.10
C ARG A 242 15.67 11.70 -0.55
N GLU A 243 14.40 12.04 -0.39
CA GLU A 243 13.87 13.32 -0.89
C GLU A 243 14.76 14.46 -0.40
N ARG A 244 15.50 15.03 -1.32
CA ARG A 244 16.29 16.23 -1.08
C ARG A 244 15.28 17.36 -1.03
N ASN A 245 15.27 18.15 0.05
CA ASN A 245 14.34 19.25 0.30
C ASN A 245 13.86 19.91 -0.99
N GLU A 246 12.66 19.56 -1.48
CA GLU A 246 12.06 20.17 -2.68
C GLU A 246 12.01 21.71 -2.57
N LYS A 247 11.80 22.22 -1.35
CA LYS A 247 11.82 23.66 -1.07
C LYS A 247 13.17 24.30 -1.39
N ALA A 248 14.29 23.66 -1.05
CA ALA A 248 15.61 24.19 -1.35
C ALA A 248 15.91 24.21 -2.85
N TRP A 249 15.45 23.19 -3.60
CA TRP A 249 15.59 23.13 -5.05
C TRP A 249 14.69 24.14 -5.77
N GLN A 250 13.45 24.29 -5.35
CA GLN A 250 12.53 25.31 -5.87
C GLN A 250 13.05 26.73 -5.62
N THR A 251 13.61 26.99 -4.44
CA THR A 251 14.23 28.28 -4.12
C THR A 251 15.47 28.54 -4.98
N ALA A 252 16.31 27.52 -5.20
CA ALA A 252 17.49 27.63 -6.04
C ALA A 252 17.13 27.91 -7.50
N THR A 253 16.13 27.22 -8.07
CA THR A 253 15.63 27.47 -9.44
C THR A 253 15.00 28.84 -9.57
N PHE A 254 14.28 29.31 -8.54
CA PHE A 254 13.71 30.65 -8.52
C PHE A 254 14.79 31.74 -8.51
N ILE A 255 15.85 31.58 -7.72
CA ILE A 255 17.00 32.54 -7.69
C ILE A 255 17.72 32.58 -9.04
N VAL A 256 17.94 31.40 -9.67
CA VAL A 256 18.57 31.30 -10.99
C VAL A 256 17.71 31.99 -12.07
N SER A 257 16.39 31.83 -12.01
CA SER A 257 15.47 32.48 -12.97
C SER A 257 15.43 33.99 -12.80
N LEU A 258 15.47 34.52 -11.57
CA LEU A 258 15.57 35.94 -11.30
C LEU A 258 16.91 36.52 -11.80
N GLY A 259 18.02 35.79 -11.61
CA GLY A 259 19.34 36.20 -12.11
C GLY A 259 19.39 36.30 -13.64
N SER A 260 18.73 35.36 -14.34
CA SER A 260 18.63 35.37 -15.80
C SER A 260 17.78 36.53 -16.32
N LEU A 261 16.68 36.87 -15.65
CA LEU A 261 15.85 38.04 -15.98
C LEU A 261 16.62 39.34 -15.77
N ALA A 262 17.32 39.48 -14.64
CA ALA A 262 18.13 40.67 -14.37
C ALA A 262 19.23 40.87 -15.44
N SER A 263 19.91 39.81 -15.87
CA SER A 263 20.93 39.86 -16.91
C SER A 263 20.37 40.28 -18.26
N THR A 264 19.17 39.82 -18.63
CA THR A 264 18.49 40.21 -19.88
C THR A 264 18.05 41.66 -19.85
N ILE A 265 17.56 42.19 -18.72
CA ILE A 265 17.20 43.58 -18.56
C ILE A 265 18.43 44.49 -18.65
N ILE A 266 19.53 44.16 -17.97
CA ILE A 266 20.78 44.89 -18.02
C ILE A 266 21.31 44.93 -19.45
N TRP A 267 21.24 43.83 -20.19
CA TRP A 267 21.65 43.77 -21.58
C TRP A 267 20.77 44.62 -22.48
N ALA A 268 19.44 44.59 -22.31
CA ALA A 268 18.50 45.40 -23.08
C ALA A 268 18.73 46.91 -22.83
N LEU A 269 18.95 47.31 -21.59
CA LEU A 269 19.24 48.68 -21.22
C LEU A 269 20.61 49.17 -21.76
N SER A 270 21.61 48.30 -21.80
CA SER A 270 22.93 48.64 -22.42
C SER A 270 22.82 48.73 -23.94
N ALA A 271 21.98 47.90 -24.59
CA ALA A 271 21.76 47.92 -26.03
C ALA A 271 20.99 49.18 -26.50
N THR A 272 20.11 49.71 -25.64
CA THR A 272 19.36 50.96 -25.91
C THR A 272 20.14 52.24 -25.56
N GLY A 273 21.38 52.10 -25.04
CA GLY A 273 22.22 53.27 -24.72
C GLY A 273 21.86 53.99 -23.43
N VAL A 274 20.88 53.52 -22.68
CA VAL A 274 20.42 54.14 -21.40
C VAL A 274 21.47 53.96 -20.28
N ILE A 275 22.27 52.90 -20.32
CA ILE A 275 23.39 52.66 -19.39
C ILE A 275 24.69 52.72 -20.22
N GLY A 276 25.19 53.86 -20.49
CA GLY A 276 26.42 54.05 -21.23
C GLY A 276 26.81 55.52 -21.41
N ALA A 277 26.01 56.42 -20.90
CA ALA A 277 26.18 57.88 -21.10
C ALA A 277 26.76 58.64 -19.88
N THR A 278 27.45 57.96 -18.97
CA THR A 278 28.17 58.64 -17.87
C THR A 278 29.65 58.27 -17.92
N GLY A 279 30.36 58.86 -18.81
CA GLY A 279 31.81 58.80 -18.94
C GLY A 279 32.30 59.94 -19.80
N ASN A 280 32.36 61.14 -19.19
CA ASN A 280 33.12 62.28 -19.73
C ASN A 280 34.53 62.14 -19.19
#